data_e7126be86cf706db8e8338fac639b0f6
#
_entry.id   e7126be86cf706db8e8338fac639b0f6
#
_cell.length_a   1.000
_cell.length_b   1.000
_cell.length_c   1.000
_cell.angle_alpha   90.00
_cell.angle_beta   90.00
_cell.angle_gamma   90.00
#
_symmetry.space_group_name_H-M   'P 1'
#
loop_
_entity.id
_entity.type
_entity.pdbx_description
1 polymer ?
#
loop_
_entity_poly.entity_id
_entity_poly.type
_entity_poly.pdbx_seq_one_letter_code
_entity_poly.pdbx_strand_id
1 'polypeptide(L)'
;MATVRSGGPDDAVLPARSGPEPLSADAPALAVDLGGTKLLVGIVDHGGRVLAEDRIATPREGPESVARAIRDLARELRASLSLGTAPLAGVGVAVAGPTDHDRGVVYDPPNLNGWRDETPFGPLLARELKETVHLENDANAAALGEAWVGAGRGVRDLVYITVSTGIGGGFILGGRLYRGANGTAGEIGHMIVDPDGPLCHCGNRGCLEALASGTAIARQAREAVARGDRTELHRLADRPEEITAAAVAEAAHAGDPLSADLYRQAGARIGLVLSNFMALLNPAMIVVGGGVSKTGDLLFRPLRDAMAARVYPRPARGVKLVPAALGDNVGIIGAAALIYHHAGGQF
;
A
#
# COMPACT_ATOMS: atom_id res chain seq x y z
N MET A 1 44.68 -24.48 -38.31
CA MET A 1 43.43 -25.25 -38.46
C MET A 1 43.26 -26.13 -37.23
N ALA A 2 42.43 -25.72 -36.29
CA ALA A 2 42.07 -26.52 -35.13
C ALA A 2 40.55 -26.49 -35.04
N THR A 3 39.95 -27.64 -35.25
CA THR A 3 38.53 -27.90 -35.22
C THR A 3 37.98 -27.85 -33.80
N VAL A 4 37.08 -26.92 -33.54
CA VAL A 4 36.28 -26.83 -32.29
C VAL A 4 35.14 -27.84 -32.41
N ARG A 5 35.09 -28.80 -31.50
CA ARG A 5 33.97 -29.71 -31.31
C ARG A 5 32.88 -29.03 -30.49
N SER A 6 31.72 -28.90 -31.06
CA SER A 6 30.48 -28.52 -30.39
C SER A 6 29.90 -29.73 -29.65
N GLY A 7 29.84 -29.67 -28.32
CA GLY A 7 29.05 -30.56 -27.49
C GLY A 7 28.19 -29.71 -26.62
N GLY A 8 26.87 -29.58 -26.94
CA GLY A 8 25.87 -28.96 -26.11
C GLY A 8 25.42 -29.96 -25.05
N PRO A 9 25.17 -29.50 -23.80
CA PRO A 9 24.53 -30.34 -22.81
C PRO A 9 23.01 -30.40 -23.05
N ASP A 10 22.47 -31.57 -22.80
CA ASP A 10 21.04 -31.93 -22.83
C ASP A 10 20.16 -30.85 -22.16
N ASP A 11 19.32 -30.22 -22.97
CA ASP A 11 18.14 -29.51 -22.47
C ASP A 11 17.11 -30.53 -21.94
N ALA A 12 17.23 -30.89 -20.68
CA ALA A 12 16.18 -31.60 -19.99
C ALA A 12 14.97 -30.66 -19.86
N VAL A 13 14.03 -30.76 -20.76
CA VAL A 13 12.71 -30.14 -20.67
C VAL A 13 12.04 -30.69 -19.42
N LEU A 14 12.02 -29.84 -18.38
CA LEU A 14 11.24 -30.14 -17.16
C LEU A 14 9.76 -30.29 -17.59
N PRO A 15 9.06 -31.34 -17.12
CA PRO A 15 7.64 -31.50 -17.43
C PRO A 15 6.88 -30.26 -16.96
N ALA A 16 6.02 -29.72 -17.84
CA ALA A 16 5.10 -28.66 -17.50
C ALA A 16 4.34 -29.06 -16.21
N ARG A 17 4.49 -28.26 -15.16
CA ARG A 17 3.70 -28.43 -13.94
C ARG A 17 2.24 -28.35 -14.36
N SER A 18 1.49 -29.42 -14.10
CA SER A 18 0.03 -29.39 -14.15
C SER A 18 -0.40 -28.18 -13.31
N GLY A 19 -1.02 -27.19 -13.94
CA GLY A 19 -1.58 -26.03 -13.25
C GLY A 19 -2.53 -26.52 -12.14
N PRO A 20 -2.69 -25.75 -11.06
CA PRO A 20 -3.65 -26.06 -10.01
C PRO A 20 -5.03 -26.28 -10.66
N GLU A 21 -5.79 -27.25 -10.16
CA GLU A 21 -7.19 -27.44 -10.54
C GLU A 21 -7.93 -26.10 -10.45
N PRO A 22 -8.87 -25.83 -11.38
CA PRO A 22 -9.62 -24.58 -11.32
C PRO A 22 -10.33 -24.49 -9.97
N LEU A 23 -9.93 -23.47 -9.18
CA LEU A 23 -10.54 -23.15 -7.89
C LEU A 23 -12.04 -22.95 -8.11
N SER A 24 -12.88 -23.43 -7.19
CA SER A 24 -14.32 -23.14 -7.29
C SER A 24 -14.49 -21.62 -7.24
N ALA A 25 -15.20 -21.05 -8.21
CA ALA A 25 -15.39 -19.61 -8.35
C ALA A 25 -15.99 -18.95 -7.09
N ASP A 26 -16.56 -19.75 -6.18
CA ASP A 26 -17.23 -19.33 -4.96
C ASP A 26 -16.41 -19.51 -3.69
N ALA A 27 -15.20 -20.11 -3.75
CA ALA A 27 -14.38 -20.29 -2.56
C ALA A 27 -13.86 -18.92 -2.05
N PRO A 28 -13.96 -18.63 -0.73
CA PRO A 28 -13.44 -17.39 -0.18
C PRO A 28 -11.90 -17.42 -0.11
N ALA A 29 -11.27 -16.25 -0.15
CA ALA A 29 -9.83 -16.08 0.05
C ALA A 29 -9.52 -15.78 1.53
N LEU A 30 -8.39 -16.27 2.03
CA LEU A 30 -7.77 -15.76 3.24
C LEU A 30 -6.93 -14.54 2.86
N ALA A 31 -7.19 -13.42 3.51
CA ALA A 31 -6.55 -12.15 3.24
C ALA A 31 -5.82 -11.65 4.49
N VAL A 32 -4.58 -11.22 4.32
CA VAL A 32 -3.70 -10.76 5.40
C VAL A 32 -3.20 -9.35 5.08
N ASP A 33 -3.36 -8.42 6.02
CA ASP A 33 -2.74 -7.09 6.01
C ASP A 33 -1.72 -7.03 7.13
N LEU A 34 -0.44 -7.10 6.77
CA LEU A 34 0.70 -7.17 7.68
C LEU A 34 1.43 -5.83 7.74
N GLY A 35 1.10 -5.03 8.73
CA GLY A 35 1.84 -3.82 9.08
C GLY A 35 2.80 -4.04 10.26
N GLY A 36 3.66 -3.05 10.54
CA GLY A 36 4.64 -3.13 11.62
C GLY A 36 4.04 -3.13 13.05
N THR A 37 2.83 -2.64 13.22
CA THR A 37 2.15 -2.54 14.53
C THR A 37 0.89 -3.38 14.63
N LYS A 38 0.27 -3.71 13.50
CA LYS A 38 -1.03 -4.34 13.40
C LYS A 38 -0.98 -5.44 12.34
N LEU A 39 -1.46 -6.60 12.70
CA LEU A 39 -1.76 -7.72 11.81
C LEU A 39 -3.27 -7.87 11.75
N LEU A 40 -3.86 -7.75 10.57
CA LEU A 40 -5.27 -7.98 10.30
C LEU A 40 -5.40 -9.21 9.39
N VAL A 41 -6.24 -10.15 9.76
CA VAL A 41 -6.54 -11.34 8.96
C VAL A 41 -8.03 -11.37 8.71
N GLY A 42 -8.43 -11.65 7.47
CA GLY A 42 -9.84 -11.71 7.09
C GLY A 42 -10.13 -12.83 6.09
N ILE A 43 -11.38 -13.24 6.04
CA ILE A 43 -11.92 -14.11 5.01
C ILE A 43 -12.83 -13.27 4.11
N VAL A 44 -12.51 -13.22 2.82
CA VAL A 44 -13.13 -12.33 1.84
C VAL A 44 -13.69 -13.16 0.69
N ASP A 45 -14.94 -12.90 0.29
CA ASP A 45 -15.57 -13.58 -0.84
C ASP A 45 -15.15 -12.97 -2.19
N HIS A 46 -15.49 -13.63 -3.28
CA HIS A 46 -15.18 -13.21 -4.65
C HIS A 46 -15.82 -11.86 -5.06
N GLY A 47 -16.77 -11.36 -4.30
CA GLY A 47 -17.36 -10.03 -4.47
C GLY A 47 -16.66 -8.93 -3.68
N GLY A 48 -15.59 -9.27 -2.94
CA GLY A 48 -14.85 -8.34 -2.09
C GLY A 48 -15.50 -8.05 -0.75
N ARG A 49 -16.52 -8.83 -0.35
CA ARG A 49 -17.15 -8.68 0.96
C ARG A 49 -16.33 -9.42 2.01
N VAL A 50 -15.98 -8.72 3.08
CA VAL A 50 -15.35 -9.30 4.27
C VAL A 50 -16.39 -10.11 5.03
N LEU A 51 -16.19 -11.43 5.11
CA LEU A 51 -17.11 -12.36 5.78
C LEU A 51 -16.82 -12.44 7.28
N ALA A 52 -15.55 -12.43 7.65
CA ALA A 52 -15.05 -12.33 9.01
C ALA A 52 -13.65 -11.74 9.02
N GLU A 53 -13.29 -11.05 10.07
CA GLU A 53 -11.94 -10.51 10.28
C GLU A 53 -11.58 -10.49 11.74
N ASP A 54 -10.29 -10.57 12.04
CA ASP A 54 -9.75 -10.35 13.37
C ASP A 54 -8.38 -9.67 13.30
N ARG A 55 -8.04 -8.98 14.38
CA ARG A 55 -6.90 -8.07 14.45
C ARG A 55 -6.13 -8.25 15.75
N ILE A 56 -4.82 -8.37 15.62
CA ILE A 56 -3.91 -8.38 16.75
C ILE A 56 -2.76 -7.38 16.56
N ALA A 57 -2.00 -7.12 17.62
CA ALA A 57 -0.71 -6.47 17.49
C ALA A 57 0.24 -7.40 16.71
N THR A 58 1.04 -6.84 15.81
CA THR A 58 2.02 -7.63 15.05
C THR A 58 3.04 -8.24 15.99
N PRO A 59 3.22 -9.59 15.98
CA PRO A 59 4.27 -10.26 16.75
C PRO A 59 5.66 -9.73 16.41
N ARG A 60 6.52 -9.59 17.41
CA ARG A 60 7.84 -8.94 17.26
C ARG A 60 9.02 -9.93 17.25
N GLU A 61 8.76 -11.21 17.41
CA GLU A 61 9.78 -12.27 17.52
C GLU A 61 10.20 -12.83 16.14
N GLY A 62 9.90 -12.12 15.08
CA GLY A 62 10.31 -12.47 13.72
C GLY A 62 9.22 -13.14 12.88
N PRO A 63 9.54 -13.50 11.61
CA PRO A 63 8.56 -13.94 10.63
C PRO A 63 7.85 -15.25 11.00
N GLU A 64 8.50 -16.17 11.73
CA GLU A 64 7.89 -17.42 12.17
C GLU A 64 6.77 -17.19 13.19
N SER A 65 6.93 -16.19 14.08
CA SER A 65 5.88 -15.83 15.04
C SER A 65 4.66 -15.22 14.34
N VAL A 66 4.91 -14.39 13.33
CA VAL A 66 3.85 -13.80 12.48
C VAL A 66 3.13 -14.90 11.72
N ALA A 67 3.84 -15.86 11.10
CA ALA A 67 3.22 -16.93 10.35
C ALA A 67 2.33 -17.83 11.24
N ARG A 68 2.78 -18.16 12.47
CA ARG A 68 1.97 -18.89 13.46
C ARG A 68 0.72 -18.11 13.86
N ALA A 69 0.85 -16.81 14.12
CA ALA A 69 -0.29 -15.95 14.46
C ALA A 69 -1.33 -15.91 13.33
N ILE A 70 -0.90 -15.78 12.08
CA ILE A 70 -1.79 -15.84 10.90
C ILE A 70 -2.50 -17.19 10.84
N ARG A 71 -1.79 -18.31 11.04
CA ARG A 71 -2.41 -19.65 11.06
C ARG A 71 -3.50 -19.76 12.14
N ASP A 72 -3.20 -19.28 13.35
CA ASP A 72 -4.13 -19.40 14.48
C ASP A 72 -5.37 -18.56 14.25
N LEU A 73 -5.22 -17.30 13.80
CA LEU A 73 -6.33 -16.44 13.40
C LEU A 73 -7.14 -17.04 12.25
N ALA A 74 -6.48 -17.56 11.22
CA ALA A 74 -7.16 -18.19 10.09
C ALA A 74 -8.01 -19.39 10.54
N ARG A 75 -7.52 -20.20 11.48
CA ARG A 75 -8.27 -21.33 12.05
C ARG A 75 -9.50 -20.86 12.83
N GLU A 76 -9.38 -19.81 13.63
CA GLU A 76 -10.49 -19.22 14.40
C GLU A 76 -11.55 -18.63 13.47
N LEU A 77 -11.14 -17.86 12.47
CA LEU A 77 -12.05 -17.27 11.48
C LEU A 77 -12.79 -18.34 10.65
N ARG A 78 -12.09 -19.41 10.24
CA ARG A 78 -12.72 -20.54 9.55
C ARG A 78 -13.76 -21.25 10.44
N ALA A 79 -13.46 -21.40 11.72
CA ALA A 79 -14.40 -22.00 12.68
C ALA A 79 -15.64 -21.13 12.88
N SER A 80 -15.48 -19.81 13.01
CA SER A 80 -16.60 -18.86 13.18
C SER A 80 -17.56 -18.85 12.00
N LEU A 81 -17.05 -19.10 10.79
CA LEU A 81 -17.87 -19.19 9.57
C LEU A 81 -18.33 -20.62 9.24
N SER A 82 -18.06 -21.58 10.12
CA SER A 82 -18.36 -23.00 9.89
C SER A 82 -17.77 -23.58 8.59
N LEU A 83 -16.65 -23.00 8.13
CA LEU A 83 -15.99 -23.45 6.89
C LEU A 83 -15.25 -24.79 7.05
N GLY A 84 -14.89 -25.16 8.29
CA GLY A 84 -14.19 -26.41 8.55
C GLY A 84 -12.90 -26.54 7.71
N THR A 85 -12.84 -27.63 6.91
CA THR A 85 -11.75 -27.89 5.96
C THR A 85 -12.11 -27.53 4.52
N ALA A 86 -13.18 -26.77 4.29
CA ALA A 86 -13.54 -26.33 2.95
C ALA A 86 -12.36 -25.62 2.28
N PRO A 87 -12.10 -25.84 0.99
CA PRO A 87 -10.97 -25.21 0.32
C PRO A 87 -11.14 -23.69 0.29
N LEU A 88 -10.00 -22.98 0.42
CA LEU A 88 -9.93 -21.55 0.13
C LEU A 88 -9.53 -21.34 -1.34
N ALA A 89 -9.88 -20.20 -1.91
CA ALA A 89 -9.38 -19.78 -3.20
C ALA A 89 -7.85 -19.54 -3.20
N GLY A 90 -7.28 -19.28 -2.03
CA GLY A 90 -5.87 -19.05 -1.79
C GLY A 90 -5.67 -18.09 -0.64
N VAL A 91 -4.40 -17.72 -0.42
CA VAL A 91 -3.98 -16.79 0.63
C VAL A 91 -3.28 -15.58 0.00
N GLY A 92 -3.87 -14.41 0.16
CA GLY A 92 -3.26 -13.14 -0.23
C GLY A 92 -2.67 -12.41 0.98
N VAL A 93 -1.48 -11.84 0.81
CA VAL A 93 -0.79 -11.07 1.86
C VAL A 93 -0.37 -9.72 1.31
N ALA A 94 -0.90 -8.67 1.89
CA ALA A 94 -0.39 -7.30 1.75
C ALA A 94 0.62 -7.05 2.87
N VAL A 95 1.84 -6.64 2.53
CA VAL A 95 2.90 -6.39 3.51
C VAL A 95 3.59 -5.06 3.25
N ALA A 96 3.88 -4.33 4.32
CA ALA A 96 4.65 -3.09 4.22
C ALA A 96 6.10 -3.38 3.82
N GLY A 97 6.60 -2.71 2.77
CA GLY A 97 7.97 -2.81 2.27
C GLY A 97 8.08 -3.42 0.88
N PRO A 98 9.27 -3.36 0.27
CA PRO A 98 9.53 -3.92 -1.05
C PRO A 98 9.35 -5.44 -1.06
N THR A 99 8.76 -5.96 -2.12
CA THR A 99 8.45 -7.39 -2.25
C THR A 99 8.85 -7.93 -3.62
N ASP A 100 9.35 -9.16 -3.63
CA ASP A 100 9.42 -9.99 -4.84
C ASP A 100 8.22 -10.93 -4.82
N HIS A 101 7.20 -10.60 -5.57
CA HIS A 101 5.94 -11.34 -5.57
C HIS A 101 6.09 -12.74 -6.20
N ASP A 102 7.02 -12.93 -7.15
CA ASP A 102 7.27 -14.22 -7.80
C ASP A 102 7.95 -15.21 -6.84
N ARG A 103 8.91 -14.72 -6.04
CA ARG A 103 9.63 -15.51 -5.05
C ARG A 103 8.93 -15.56 -3.69
N GLY A 104 7.98 -14.68 -3.44
CA GLY A 104 7.34 -14.52 -2.13
C GLY A 104 8.30 -14.00 -1.06
N VAL A 105 9.22 -13.10 -1.44
CA VAL A 105 10.25 -12.53 -0.57
C VAL A 105 9.90 -11.10 -0.20
N VAL A 106 10.11 -10.76 1.07
CA VAL A 106 10.04 -9.39 1.58
C VAL A 106 11.45 -8.90 1.85
N TYR A 107 11.76 -7.70 1.35
CA TYR A 107 13.07 -7.07 1.52
C TYR A 107 13.01 -6.00 2.60
N ASP A 108 13.88 -6.13 3.60
CA ASP A 108 14.14 -5.13 4.64
C ASP A 108 12.88 -4.34 5.08
N PRO A 109 11.81 -5.04 5.53
CA PRO A 109 10.53 -4.39 5.76
C PRO A 109 10.63 -3.39 6.92
N PRO A 110 10.26 -2.12 6.70
CA PRO A 110 10.29 -1.13 7.75
C PRO A 110 9.33 -1.53 8.88
N ASN A 111 9.78 -1.44 10.13
CA ASN A 111 8.97 -1.68 11.33
C ASN A 111 8.54 -3.16 11.58
N LEU A 112 9.08 -4.14 10.86
CA LEU A 112 8.92 -5.56 11.17
C LEU A 112 10.18 -6.08 11.88
N ASN A 113 10.10 -6.20 13.20
CA ASN A 113 11.25 -6.60 14.01
C ASN A 113 11.63 -8.06 13.77
N GLY A 114 12.94 -8.34 13.74
CA GLY A 114 13.46 -9.71 13.58
C GLY A 114 13.43 -10.23 12.13
N TRP A 115 13.02 -9.41 11.17
CA TRP A 115 13.10 -9.73 9.74
C TRP A 115 14.51 -9.43 9.23
N ARG A 116 14.95 -10.19 8.22
CA ARG A 116 16.26 -10.05 7.57
C ARG A 116 16.08 -9.35 6.21
N ASP A 117 17.22 -8.96 5.62
CA ASP A 117 17.28 -8.30 4.29
C ASP A 117 16.47 -9.03 3.20
N GLU A 118 16.50 -10.36 3.21
CA GLU A 118 15.66 -11.22 2.38
C GLU A 118 14.91 -12.22 3.24
N THR A 119 13.63 -12.00 3.46
CA THR A 119 12.77 -12.92 4.20
C THR A 119 11.83 -13.66 3.25
N PRO A 120 11.96 -14.97 3.03
CA PRO A 120 11.08 -15.76 2.18
C PRO A 120 9.75 -16.06 2.88
N PHE A 121 8.99 -14.99 3.16
CA PHE A 121 7.78 -15.08 3.99
C PHE A 121 6.65 -15.84 3.29
N GLY A 122 6.47 -15.69 1.98
CA GLY A 122 5.48 -16.44 1.20
C GLY A 122 5.68 -17.96 1.33
N PRO A 123 6.88 -18.51 1.03
CA PRO A 123 7.19 -19.92 1.26
C PRO A 123 7.06 -20.39 2.73
N LEU A 124 7.43 -19.53 3.68
CA LEU A 124 7.25 -19.82 5.11
C LEU A 124 5.77 -19.98 5.46
N LEU A 125 4.95 -19.03 5.08
CA LEU A 125 3.52 -19.01 5.37
C LEU A 125 2.78 -20.13 4.61
N ALA A 126 3.18 -20.43 3.36
CA ALA A 126 2.63 -21.54 2.58
C ALA A 126 2.81 -22.90 3.26
N ARG A 127 3.98 -23.13 3.88
CA ARG A 127 4.24 -24.33 4.67
C ARG A 127 3.38 -24.40 5.94
N GLU A 128 3.21 -23.24 6.60
CA GLU A 128 2.46 -23.13 7.85
C GLU A 128 0.96 -23.37 7.64
N LEU A 129 0.41 -22.83 6.54
CA LEU A 129 -1.02 -22.91 6.22
C LEU A 129 -1.37 -24.12 5.35
N LYS A 130 -0.40 -24.71 4.63
CA LYS A 130 -0.57 -25.72 3.58
C LYS A 130 -1.45 -25.23 2.42
N GLU A 131 -1.32 -23.96 2.09
CA GLU A 131 -2.08 -23.25 1.06
C GLU A 131 -1.13 -22.50 0.11
N THR A 132 -1.59 -22.17 -1.09
CA THR A 132 -0.86 -21.27 -1.99
C THR A 132 -0.93 -19.85 -1.47
N VAL A 133 0.23 -19.19 -1.33
CA VAL A 133 0.34 -17.83 -0.80
C VAL A 133 0.84 -16.89 -1.90
N HIS A 134 0.13 -15.78 -2.08
CA HIS A 134 0.53 -14.67 -2.94
C HIS A 134 0.81 -13.45 -2.07
N LEU A 135 1.96 -12.84 -2.29
CA LEU A 135 2.46 -11.74 -1.49
C LEU A 135 2.66 -10.49 -2.35
N GLU A 136 2.27 -9.33 -1.83
CA GLU A 136 2.39 -8.06 -2.52
C GLU A 136 2.70 -6.92 -1.53
N ASN A 137 3.30 -5.84 -2.03
CA ASN A 137 3.38 -4.60 -1.29
C ASN A 137 1.99 -4.06 -0.92
N ASP A 138 1.85 -3.45 0.26
CA ASP A 138 0.58 -2.97 0.81
C ASP A 138 -0.10 -1.91 -0.05
N ALA A 139 0.65 -0.96 -0.62
CA ALA A 139 0.10 0.08 -1.49
C ALA A 139 -0.33 -0.48 -2.86
N ASN A 140 0.42 -1.43 -3.41
CA ASN A 140 0.04 -2.17 -4.61
C ASN A 140 -1.22 -3.00 -4.38
N ALA A 141 -1.31 -3.72 -3.25
CA ALA A 141 -2.50 -4.46 -2.86
C ALA A 141 -3.71 -3.52 -2.71
N ALA A 142 -3.54 -2.37 -2.06
CA ALA A 142 -4.57 -1.36 -1.94
C ALA A 142 -5.05 -0.83 -3.31
N ALA A 143 -4.13 -0.60 -4.24
CA ALA A 143 -4.46 -0.21 -5.62
C ALA A 143 -5.32 -1.27 -6.33
N LEU A 144 -4.98 -2.56 -6.14
CA LEU A 144 -5.77 -3.68 -6.67
C LEU A 144 -7.16 -3.72 -6.04
N GLY A 145 -7.27 -3.58 -4.73
CA GLY A 145 -8.56 -3.56 -4.03
C GLY A 145 -9.48 -2.45 -4.52
N GLU A 146 -8.94 -1.22 -4.63
CA GLU A 146 -9.68 -0.07 -5.15
C GLU A 146 -10.09 -0.24 -6.63
N ALA A 147 -9.26 -0.88 -7.45
CA ALA A 147 -9.60 -1.20 -8.84
C ALA A 147 -10.66 -2.31 -8.94
N TRP A 148 -10.64 -3.29 -8.03
CA TRP A 148 -11.54 -4.43 -8.03
C TRP A 148 -12.95 -4.03 -7.60
N VAL A 149 -13.11 -3.55 -6.37
CA VAL A 149 -14.43 -3.28 -5.76
C VAL A 149 -14.56 -1.90 -5.13
N GLY A 150 -13.52 -1.06 -5.22
CA GLY A 150 -13.49 0.28 -4.63
C GLY A 150 -13.81 1.40 -5.62
N ALA A 151 -13.22 2.57 -5.36
CA ALA A 151 -13.44 3.79 -6.14
C ALA A 151 -13.01 3.66 -7.62
N GLY A 152 -12.05 2.77 -7.90
CA GLY A 152 -11.50 2.52 -9.23
C GLY A 152 -12.20 1.43 -10.04
N ARG A 153 -13.30 0.88 -9.56
CA ARG A 153 -14.00 -0.22 -10.24
C ARG A 153 -14.32 0.13 -11.69
N GLY A 154 -13.86 -0.75 -12.62
CA GLY A 154 -14.05 -0.58 -14.07
C GLY A 154 -13.09 0.42 -14.71
N VAL A 155 -12.11 0.96 -13.98
CA VAL A 155 -11.10 1.88 -14.48
C VAL A 155 -9.82 1.11 -14.81
N ARG A 156 -9.38 1.18 -16.07
CA ARG A 156 -8.21 0.42 -16.55
C ARG A 156 -6.88 1.11 -16.30
N ASP A 157 -6.86 2.44 -16.20
CA ASP A 157 -5.66 3.24 -16.00
C ASP A 157 -5.86 4.12 -14.77
N LEU A 158 -5.31 3.68 -13.64
CA LEU A 158 -5.53 4.25 -12.32
C LEU A 158 -4.20 4.42 -11.60
N VAL A 159 -4.03 5.55 -10.93
CA VAL A 159 -2.98 5.78 -9.94
C VAL A 159 -3.62 5.78 -8.57
N TYR A 160 -3.13 4.92 -7.69
CA TYR A 160 -3.47 4.94 -6.27
C TYR A 160 -2.32 5.57 -5.48
N ILE A 161 -2.66 6.42 -4.53
CA ILE A 161 -1.71 6.96 -3.56
C ILE A 161 -2.31 6.85 -2.17
N THR A 162 -1.56 6.31 -1.23
CA THR A 162 -1.92 6.33 0.19
C THR A 162 -1.09 7.36 0.92
N VAL A 163 -1.76 8.24 1.69
CA VAL A 163 -1.14 9.24 2.56
C VAL A 163 -1.54 8.91 3.99
N SER A 164 -0.59 8.32 4.73
CA SER A 164 -0.79 7.85 6.10
C SER A 164 0.43 8.21 6.94
N THR A 165 0.95 7.32 7.78
CA THR A 165 2.25 7.46 8.46
C THR A 165 3.34 7.80 7.44
N GLY A 166 3.40 7.04 6.33
CA GLY A 166 4.20 7.30 5.15
C GLY A 166 3.35 7.67 3.92
N ILE A 167 3.97 7.61 2.74
CA ILE A 167 3.32 7.75 1.44
C ILE A 167 3.73 6.58 0.56
N GLY A 168 2.76 5.77 0.15
CA GLY A 168 2.94 4.70 -0.82
C GLY A 168 2.06 4.91 -2.04
N GLY A 169 2.24 4.06 -3.06
CA GLY A 169 1.38 4.10 -4.23
C GLY A 169 1.39 2.82 -5.04
N GLY A 170 0.48 2.74 -5.98
CA GLY A 170 0.38 1.63 -6.93
C GLY A 170 -0.27 2.09 -8.23
N PHE A 171 0.08 1.42 -9.30
CA PHE A 171 -0.38 1.74 -10.64
C PHE A 171 -1.16 0.57 -11.24
N ILE A 172 -2.38 0.83 -11.68
CA ILE A 172 -3.09 -0.08 -12.59
C ILE A 172 -2.98 0.52 -13.98
N LEU A 173 -2.36 -0.19 -14.91
CA LEU A 173 -2.16 0.24 -16.29
C LEU A 173 -2.70 -0.83 -17.24
N GLY A 174 -3.60 -0.45 -18.13
CA GLY A 174 -4.27 -1.37 -19.04
C GLY A 174 -5.12 -2.44 -18.30
N GLY A 175 -5.58 -2.15 -17.08
CA GLY A 175 -6.32 -3.09 -16.22
C GLY A 175 -5.44 -4.11 -15.49
N ARG A 176 -4.14 -3.85 -15.33
CA ARG A 176 -3.19 -4.73 -14.63
C ARG A 176 -2.33 -3.93 -13.67
N LEU A 177 -1.98 -4.53 -12.54
CA LEU A 177 -1.01 -3.96 -11.61
C LEU A 177 0.36 -3.87 -12.29
N TYR A 178 0.92 -2.67 -12.30
CA TYR A 178 2.25 -2.43 -12.83
C TYR A 178 3.28 -2.46 -11.70
N ARG A 179 4.09 -3.48 -11.67
CA ARG A 179 5.14 -3.71 -10.66
C ARG A 179 6.52 -3.20 -11.08
N GLY A 180 6.71 -2.85 -12.37
CA GLY A 180 8.04 -2.58 -12.92
C GLY A 180 8.88 -3.84 -13.09
N ALA A 181 10.15 -3.65 -13.44
CA ALA A 181 11.06 -4.76 -13.74
C ALA A 181 11.44 -5.59 -12.51
N ASN A 182 11.48 -4.98 -11.33
CA ASN A 182 11.98 -5.57 -10.08
C ASN A 182 10.95 -5.55 -8.94
N GLY A 183 9.67 -5.31 -9.22
CA GLY A 183 8.63 -5.26 -8.21
C GLY A 183 8.56 -3.95 -7.41
N THR A 184 9.37 -2.94 -7.71
CA THR A 184 9.48 -1.69 -6.94
C THR A 184 8.81 -0.48 -7.59
N ALA A 185 8.00 -0.66 -8.63
CA ALA A 185 7.21 0.44 -9.15
C ALA A 185 6.16 0.89 -8.14
N GLY A 186 5.89 2.18 -8.10
CA GLY A 186 4.90 2.72 -7.15
C GLY A 186 5.49 3.36 -5.91
N GLU A 187 6.81 3.42 -5.77
CA GLU A 187 7.51 4.09 -4.66
C GLU A 187 7.36 5.64 -4.74
N ILE A 188 6.11 6.09 -4.82
CA ILE A 188 5.70 7.51 -5.02
C ILE A 188 6.23 8.38 -3.89
N GLY A 189 6.24 7.85 -2.66
CA GLY A 189 6.71 8.57 -1.47
C GLY A 189 8.18 8.96 -1.55
N HIS A 190 8.99 8.24 -2.34
CA HIS A 190 10.42 8.48 -2.48
C HIS A 190 10.79 9.33 -3.70
N MET A 191 9.81 9.86 -4.43
CA MET A 191 10.06 10.89 -5.44
C MET A 191 10.60 12.16 -4.79
N ILE A 192 11.75 12.64 -5.26
CA ILE A 192 12.38 13.86 -4.77
C ILE A 192 11.61 15.06 -5.33
N VAL A 193 11.03 15.87 -4.45
CA VAL A 193 10.26 17.08 -4.79
C VAL A 193 10.95 18.36 -4.33
N ASP A 194 11.95 18.23 -3.46
CA ASP A 194 12.79 19.32 -2.95
C ASP A 194 14.19 18.79 -2.67
N PRO A 195 15.16 18.92 -3.60
CA PRO A 195 16.51 18.38 -3.43
C PRO A 195 17.24 18.87 -2.17
N ASP A 196 16.91 20.06 -1.67
CA ASP A 196 17.49 20.66 -0.47
C ASP A 196 16.64 20.37 0.79
N GLY A 197 15.59 19.57 0.65
CA GLY A 197 14.65 19.22 1.69
C GLY A 197 15.22 18.30 2.78
N PRO A 198 14.37 17.89 3.75
CA PRO A 198 14.77 17.05 4.86
C PRO A 198 15.25 15.67 4.42
N LEU A 199 16.12 15.05 5.24
CA LEU A 199 16.54 13.66 5.03
C LEU A 199 15.34 12.71 5.15
N CYS A 200 15.19 11.84 4.19
CA CYS A 200 14.24 10.73 4.19
C CYS A 200 14.89 9.47 4.78
N HIS A 201 14.11 8.57 5.37
CA HIS A 201 14.62 7.30 5.88
C HIS A 201 15.24 6.41 4.77
N CYS A 202 14.85 6.60 3.49
CA CYS A 202 15.47 5.91 2.35
C CYS A 202 16.90 6.40 2.02
N GLY A 203 17.44 7.38 2.75
CA GLY A 203 18.75 7.96 2.53
C GLY A 203 18.79 9.18 1.61
N ASN A 204 17.76 9.43 0.81
CA ASN A 204 17.66 10.61 -0.05
C ASN A 204 17.15 11.84 0.73
N ARG A 205 17.33 13.04 0.13
CA ARG A 205 16.74 14.28 0.66
C ARG A 205 15.52 14.71 -0.15
N GLY A 206 14.55 15.30 0.54
CA GLY A 206 13.38 15.96 -0.08
C GLY A 206 12.41 15.05 -0.78
N CYS A 207 12.35 13.79 -0.37
CA CYS A 207 11.29 12.88 -0.80
C CYS A 207 9.91 13.41 -0.42
N LEU A 208 8.91 13.13 -1.26
CA LEU A 208 7.51 13.51 -0.99
C LEU A 208 7.06 13.06 0.41
N GLU A 209 7.40 11.86 0.81
CA GLU A 209 7.05 11.30 2.12
C GLU A 209 7.65 12.12 3.27
N ALA A 210 8.94 12.49 3.20
CA ALA A 210 9.60 13.30 4.20
C ALA A 210 9.02 14.73 4.33
N LEU A 211 8.22 15.15 3.35
CA LEU A 211 7.65 16.50 3.26
C LEU A 211 6.13 16.55 3.47
N ALA A 212 5.38 15.47 3.17
CA ALA A 212 3.92 15.52 3.05
C ALA A 212 3.19 14.34 3.69
N SER A 213 3.89 13.35 4.27
CA SER A 213 3.25 12.26 5.02
C SER A 213 2.68 12.75 6.36
N GLY A 214 1.86 11.92 6.99
CA GLY A 214 1.36 12.19 8.34
C GLY A 214 2.49 12.38 9.36
N THR A 215 3.55 11.58 9.27
CA THR A 215 4.76 11.75 10.10
C THR A 215 5.46 13.09 9.82
N ALA A 216 5.53 13.50 8.55
CA ALA A 216 6.13 14.76 8.16
C ALA A 216 5.30 15.96 8.65
N ILE A 217 3.98 15.92 8.55
CA ILE A 217 3.07 16.95 9.07
C ILE A 217 3.25 17.07 10.59
N ALA A 218 3.23 15.97 11.33
CA ALA A 218 3.40 15.94 12.78
C ALA A 218 4.78 16.48 13.19
N ARG A 219 5.85 16.10 12.50
CA ARG A 219 7.20 16.59 12.75
C ARG A 219 7.28 18.11 12.57
N GLN A 220 6.78 18.63 11.44
CA GLN A 220 6.79 20.08 11.16
C GLN A 220 5.99 20.86 12.22
N ALA A 221 4.87 20.30 12.69
CA ALA A 221 4.09 20.90 13.76
C ALA A 221 4.86 20.94 15.09
N ARG A 222 5.53 19.85 15.48
CA ARG A 222 6.37 19.81 16.68
C ARG A 222 7.53 20.81 16.60
N GLU A 223 8.18 20.93 15.46
CA GLU A 223 9.24 21.89 15.21
C GLU A 223 8.73 23.33 15.35
N ALA A 224 7.51 23.63 14.87
CA ALA A 224 6.90 24.95 15.01
C ALA A 224 6.55 25.27 16.48
N VAL A 225 6.00 24.32 17.22
CA VAL A 225 5.76 24.46 18.67
C VAL A 225 7.04 24.70 19.41
N ALA A 226 8.12 23.96 19.11
CA ALA A 226 9.42 24.11 19.74
C ALA A 226 10.10 25.51 19.46
N ARG A 227 9.82 26.10 18.29
CA ARG A 227 10.28 27.47 17.96
C ARG A 227 9.45 28.55 18.62
N GLY A 228 8.30 28.23 19.23
CA GLY A 228 7.37 29.20 19.79
C GLY A 228 6.45 29.86 18.77
N ASP A 229 6.27 29.26 17.60
CA ASP A 229 5.36 29.75 16.56
C ASP A 229 3.92 29.80 17.10
N ARG A 230 3.14 30.81 16.73
CA ARG A 230 1.76 30.98 17.23
C ARG A 230 0.86 29.87 16.69
N THR A 231 0.38 28.98 17.58
CA THR A 231 -0.50 27.85 17.25
C THR A 231 -1.25 27.36 18.50
N GLU A 232 -2.43 26.82 18.31
CA GLU A 232 -3.22 26.12 19.34
C GLU A 232 -2.57 24.80 19.80
N LEU A 233 -1.60 24.28 19.04
CA LEU A 233 -0.88 23.04 19.39
C LEU A 233 0.02 23.20 20.63
N HIS A 234 0.30 24.44 21.11
CA HIS A 234 1.02 24.67 22.37
C HIS A 234 0.36 24.00 23.58
N ARG A 235 -0.95 23.73 23.53
CA ARG A 235 -1.65 22.94 24.56
C ARG A 235 -1.10 21.51 24.70
N LEU A 236 -0.34 21.03 23.70
CA LEU A 236 0.31 19.71 23.67
C LEU A 236 1.85 19.83 23.81
N ALA A 237 2.39 21.00 24.14
CA ALA A 237 3.85 21.23 24.16
C ALA A 237 4.60 20.30 25.14
N ASP A 238 3.98 19.96 26.28
CA ASP A 238 4.54 19.03 27.28
C ASP A 238 4.42 17.54 26.87
N ARG A 239 3.71 17.26 25.79
CA ARG A 239 3.45 15.92 25.26
C ARG A 239 3.61 15.91 23.75
N PRO A 240 4.82 16.16 23.23
CA PRO A 240 5.06 16.32 21.79
C PRO A 240 4.68 15.08 20.97
N GLU A 241 4.67 13.90 21.58
CA GLU A 241 4.21 12.67 20.94
C GLU A 241 2.72 12.69 20.57
N GLU A 242 1.91 13.47 21.28
CA GLU A 242 0.48 13.66 20.98
C GLU A 242 0.24 14.61 19.80
N ILE A 243 1.26 15.38 19.38
CA ILE A 243 1.20 16.21 18.17
C ILE A 243 1.29 15.27 16.95
N THR A 244 0.19 14.63 16.61
CA THR A 244 0.02 13.74 15.46
C THR A 244 -0.59 14.52 14.28
N ALA A 245 -0.55 13.94 13.06
CA ALA A 245 -1.25 14.54 11.93
C ALA A 245 -2.75 14.73 12.20
N ALA A 246 -3.37 13.83 12.96
CA ALA A 246 -4.77 13.96 13.36
C ALA A 246 -4.99 15.17 14.28
N ALA A 247 -4.14 15.36 15.30
CA ALA A 247 -4.20 16.54 16.17
C ALA A 247 -3.97 17.85 15.40
N VAL A 248 -3.07 17.86 14.42
CA VAL A 248 -2.87 19.01 13.52
C VAL A 248 -4.10 19.28 12.67
N ALA A 249 -4.76 18.23 12.15
CA ALA A 249 -6.01 18.39 11.38
C ALA A 249 -7.14 18.94 12.25
N GLU A 250 -7.27 18.46 13.49
CA GLU A 250 -8.25 18.96 14.44
C GLU A 250 -8.03 20.46 14.74
N ALA A 251 -6.77 20.87 15.01
CA ALA A 251 -6.44 22.27 15.19
C ALA A 251 -6.72 23.13 13.95
N ALA A 252 -6.42 22.62 12.75
CA ALA A 252 -6.72 23.29 11.50
C ALA A 252 -8.22 23.51 11.29
N HIS A 253 -9.04 22.49 11.59
CA HIS A 253 -10.52 22.59 11.55
C HIS A 253 -11.07 23.57 12.61
N ALA A 254 -10.37 23.71 13.74
CA ALA A 254 -10.69 24.71 14.77
C ALA A 254 -10.21 26.13 14.40
N GLY A 255 -9.55 26.30 13.24
CA GLY A 255 -9.13 27.60 12.72
C GLY A 255 -7.68 27.98 13.03
N ASP A 256 -6.84 27.04 13.48
CA ASP A 256 -5.40 27.30 13.68
C ASP A 256 -4.68 27.53 12.35
N PRO A 257 -4.13 28.74 12.09
CA PRO A 257 -3.54 29.06 10.79
C PRO A 257 -2.29 28.24 10.46
N LEU A 258 -1.45 27.93 11.48
CA LEU A 258 -0.24 27.12 11.28
C LEU A 258 -0.61 25.70 10.81
N SER A 259 -1.55 25.08 11.51
CA SER A 259 -2.01 23.73 11.20
C SER A 259 -2.66 23.64 9.80
N ALA A 260 -3.46 24.65 9.44
CA ALA A 260 -4.03 24.76 8.12
C ALA A 260 -2.96 24.93 7.02
N ASP A 261 -1.90 25.71 7.30
CA ASP A 261 -0.80 25.91 6.36
C ASP A 261 0.04 24.63 6.16
N LEU A 262 0.28 23.86 7.20
CA LEU A 262 0.97 22.57 7.09
C LEU A 262 0.23 21.60 6.16
N TYR A 263 -1.09 21.49 6.28
CA TYR A 263 -1.92 20.67 5.37
C TYR A 263 -1.97 21.24 3.95
N ARG A 264 -2.04 22.57 3.81
CA ARG A 264 -1.96 23.24 2.51
C ARG A 264 -0.66 22.91 1.78
N GLN A 265 0.47 22.96 2.50
CA GLN A 265 1.78 22.63 1.94
C GLN A 265 1.87 21.14 1.55
N ALA A 266 1.39 20.24 2.41
CA ALA A 266 1.37 18.81 2.12
C ALA A 266 0.52 18.52 0.88
N GLY A 267 -0.71 19.04 0.79
CA GLY A 267 -1.58 18.89 -0.36
C GLY A 267 -0.96 19.46 -1.65
N ALA A 268 -0.32 20.62 -1.58
CA ALA A 268 0.34 21.23 -2.74
C ALA A 268 1.51 20.36 -3.26
N ARG A 269 2.32 19.76 -2.38
CA ARG A 269 3.42 18.86 -2.75
C ARG A 269 2.90 17.57 -3.37
N ILE A 270 1.86 16.97 -2.79
CA ILE A 270 1.20 15.80 -3.36
C ILE A 270 0.62 16.14 -4.74
N GLY A 271 -0.08 17.27 -4.88
CA GLY A 271 -0.64 17.72 -6.16
C GLY A 271 0.41 17.96 -7.24
N LEU A 272 1.60 18.44 -6.87
CA LEU A 272 2.74 18.55 -7.79
C LEU A 272 3.13 17.17 -8.34
N VAL A 273 3.29 16.17 -7.50
CA VAL A 273 3.67 14.81 -7.92
C VAL A 273 2.56 14.18 -8.77
N LEU A 274 1.30 14.34 -8.36
CA LEU A 274 0.17 13.81 -9.13
C LEU A 274 0.04 14.49 -10.51
N SER A 275 0.38 15.78 -10.63
CA SER A 275 0.43 16.45 -11.94
C SER A 275 1.51 15.87 -12.86
N ASN A 276 2.63 15.42 -12.31
CA ASN A 276 3.67 14.72 -13.07
C ASN A 276 3.17 13.35 -13.58
N PHE A 277 2.41 12.60 -12.77
CA PHE A 277 1.79 11.36 -13.24
C PHE A 277 0.73 11.59 -14.30
N MET A 278 -0.02 12.69 -14.23
CA MET A 278 -0.93 13.07 -15.33
C MET A 278 -0.19 13.31 -16.64
N ALA A 279 0.98 13.94 -16.58
CA ALA A 279 1.81 14.17 -17.76
C ALA A 279 2.48 12.89 -18.28
N LEU A 280 2.89 11.98 -17.39
CA LEU A 280 3.66 10.78 -17.73
C LEU A 280 2.76 9.60 -18.12
N LEU A 281 1.68 9.35 -17.36
CA LEU A 281 0.85 8.16 -17.49
C LEU A 281 -0.53 8.46 -18.08
N ASN A 282 -0.99 9.71 -17.99
CA ASN A 282 -2.34 10.14 -18.41
C ASN A 282 -3.44 9.18 -17.88
N PRO A 283 -3.52 8.94 -16.57
CA PRO A 283 -4.47 7.99 -16.02
C PRO A 283 -5.91 8.52 -16.16
N ALA A 284 -6.88 7.62 -16.22
CA ALA A 284 -8.30 8.01 -16.19
C ALA A 284 -8.73 8.47 -14.79
N MET A 285 -8.06 7.94 -13.74
CA MET A 285 -8.40 8.23 -12.35
C MET A 285 -7.17 8.24 -11.44
N ILE A 286 -7.22 9.10 -10.43
CA ILE A 286 -6.29 9.10 -9.29
C ILE A 286 -7.15 8.89 -8.04
N VAL A 287 -6.82 7.84 -7.27
CA VAL A 287 -7.48 7.51 -6.00
C VAL A 287 -6.54 7.85 -4.85
N VAL A 288 -7.02 8.64 -3.88
CA VAL A 288 -6.22 9.06 -2.72
C VAL A 288 -6.78 8.43 -1.46
N GLY A 289 -6.00 7.55 -0.84
CA GLY A 289 -6.33 6.85 0.40
C GLY A 289 -5.43 7.23 1.58
N GLY A 290 -5.52 6.43 2.64
CA GLY A 290 -4.75 6.61 3.87
C GLY A 290 -5.39 7.56 4.89
N GLY A 291 -4.87 7.54 6.12
CA GLY A 291 -5.47 8.27 7.24
C GLY A 291 -5.51 9.79 7.05
N VAL A 292 -4.50 10.35 6.39
CA VAL A 292 -4.42 11.80 6.11
C VAL A 292 -5.49 12.24 5.10
N SER A 293 -5.90 11.37 4.17
CA SER A 293 -6.96 11.70 3.20
C SER A 293 -8.34 11.86 3.85
N LYS A 294 -8.55 11.28 5.04
CA LYS A 294 -9.79 11.40 5.82
C LYS A 294 -10.07 12.84 6.29
N THR A 295 -9.09 13.75 6.19
CA THR A 295 -9.24 15.18 6.54
C THR A 295 -10.03 15.99 5.49
N GLY A 296 -10.46 15.35 4.41
CA GLY A 296 -11.33 15.97 3.41
C GLY A 296 -10.67 17.16 2.70
N ASP A 297 -11.41 18.26 2.54
CA ASP A 297 -10.93 19.41 1.78
C ASP A 297 -9.70 20.10 2.37
N LEU A 298 -9.35 19.84 3.63
CA LEU A 298 -8.10 20.31 4.21
C LEU A 298 -6.89 19.81 3.39
N LEU A 299 -6.94 18.56 2.90
CA LEU A 299 -5.92 17.98 2.01
C LEU A 299 -6.31 18.15 0.53
N PHE A 300 -7.55 17.80 0.17
CA PHE A 300 -7.95 17.67 -1.24
C PHE A 300 -8.02 19.00 -1.98
N ARG A 301 -8.39 20.11 -1.31
CA ARG A 301 -8.46 21.43 -1.96
C ARG A 301 -7.08 21.88 -2.43
N PRO A 302 -6.04 22.04 -1.57
CA PRO A 302 -4.72 22.46 -2.03
C PRO A 302 -4.08 21.46 -3.01
N LEU A 303 -4.42 20.18 -2.92
CA LEU A 303 -3.99 19.17 -3.87
C LEU A 303 -4.59 19.43 -5.26
N ARG A 304 -5.91 19.63 -5.35
CA ARG A 304 -6.59 19.97 -6.63
C ARG A 304 -6.07 21.28 -7.22
N ASP A 305 -5.88 22.30 -6.39
CA ASP A 305 -5.38 23.61 -6.82
C ASP A 305 -3.98 23.48 -7.42
N ALA A 306 -3.11 22.70 -6.77
CA ALA A 306 -1.75 22.44 -7.25
C ALA A 306 -1.74 21.65 -8.56
N MET A 307 -2.61 20.66 -8.71
CA MET A 307 -2.79 19.91 -9.96
C MET A 307 -3.28 20.84 -11.06
N ALA A 308 -4.35 21.60 -10.82
CA ALA A 308 -4.94 22.49 -11.81
C ALA A 308 -3.97 23.55 -12.35
N ALA A 309 -3.08 24.05 -11.48
CA ALA A 309 -2.08 25.05 -11.83
C ALA A 309 -0.95 24.52 -12.75
N ARG A 310 -0.76 23.20 -12.83
CA ARG A 310 0.43 22.57 -13.46
C ARG A 310 0.12 21.65 -14.62
N VAL A 311 -1.13 21.39 -14.85
CA VAL A 311 -1.53 20.41 -15.86
C VAL A 311 -1.55 21.01 -17.25
N TYR A 312 -1.00 20.28 -18.22
CA TYR A 312 -1.08 20.61 -19.63
C TYR A 312 -2.54 20.63 -20.08
N PRO A 313 -3.02 21.72 -20.75
CA PRO A 313 -4.43 22.12 -20.72
C PRO A 313 -5.47 21.14 -21.29
N ARG A 314 -5.12 20.20 -22.16
CA ARG A 314 -6.11 19.36 -22.87
C ARG A 314 -6.28 17.93 -22.34
N PRO A 315 -5.25 17.12 -22.04
CA PRO A 315 -5.44 15.74 -21.59
C PRO A 315 -6.01 15.65 -20.18
N ALA A 316 -5.69 16.60 -19.33
CA ALA A 316 -5.92 16.54 -17.91
C ALA A 316 -7.35 16.85 -17.46
N ARG A 317 -8.18 17.41 -18.32
CA ARG A 317 -9.58 17.71 -17.96
C ARG A 317 -10.43 16.46 -17.72
N GLY A 318 -9.95 15.28 -18.12
CA GLY A 318 -10.63 14.01 -17.95
C GLY A 318 -10.20 13.19 -16.73
N VAL A 319 -9.07 13.53 -16.07
CA VAL A 319 -8.58 12.76 -14.92
C VAL A 319 -9.45 13.03 -13.70
N LYS A 320 -10.05 11.96 -13.17
CA LYS A 320 -10.86 12.04 -11.94
C LYS A 320 -9.97 11.89 -10.72
N LEU A 321 -10.04 12.84 -9.78
CA LEU A 321 -9.41 12.73 -8.47
C LEU A 321 -10.48 12.41 -7.44
N VAL A 322 -10.38 11.24 -6.80
CA VAL A 322 -11.40 10.74 -5.87
C VAL A 322 -10.76 10.21 -4.58
N PRO A 323 -11.46 10.27 -3.45
CA PRO A 323 -11.03 9.55 -2.26
C PRO A 323 -11.19 8.04 -2.44
N ALA A 324 -10.35 7.28 -1.75
CA ALA A 324 -10.46 5.82 -1.66
C ALA A 324 -11.78 5.41 -1.00
N ALA A 325 -12.37 4.31 -1.46
CA ALA A 325 -13.70 3.85 -1.01
C ALA A 325 -13.65 2.73 0.04
N LEU A 326 -12.55 1.96 0.10
CA LEU A 326 -12.48 0.74 0.93
C LEU A 326 -12.14 1.00 2.41
N GLY A 327 -11.76 2.22 2.76
CA GLY A 327 -11.52 2.61 4.15
C GLY A 327 -10.45 1.78 4.84
N ASP A 328 -10.75 1.30 6.06
CA ASP A 328 -9.79 0.58 6.91
C ASP A 328 -9.58 -0.88 6.46
N ASN A 329 -10.45 -1.40 5.59
CA ASN A 329 -10.37 -2.76 5.06
C ASN A 329 -9.60 -2.84 3.72
N VAL A 330 -9.05 -1.73 3.24
CA VAL A 330 -8.34 -1.68 1.96
C VAL A 330 -7.21 -2.71 1.87
N GLY A 331 -6.48 -2.96 2.97
CA GLY A 331 -5.39 -3.94 3.00
C GLY A 331 -5.87 -5.37 2.77
N ILE A 332 -6.88 -5.84 3.53
CA ILE A 332 -7.41 -7.21 3.37
C ILE A 332 -8.19 -7.38 2.07
N ILE A 333 -8.94 -6.38 1.61
CA ILE A 333 -9.63 -6.45 0.32
C ILE A 333 -8.59 -6.47 -0.81
N GLY A 334 -7.53 -5.67 -0.71
CA GLY A 334 -6.41 -5.68 -1.65
C GLY A 334 -5.66 -7.02 -1.66
N ALA A 335 -5.42 -7.60 -0.49
CA ALA A 335 -4.82 -8.92 -0.37
C ALA A 335 -5.71 -10.01 -1.02
N ALA A 336 -7.02 -9.96 -0.82
CA ALA A 336 -7.96 -10.87 -1.50
C ALA A 336 -7.96 -10.66 -3.03
N ALA A 337 -7.84 -9.42 -3.50
CA ALA A 337 -7.76 -9.11 -4.92
C ALA A 337 -6.58 -9.81 -5.62
N LEU A 338 -5.47 -10.04 -4.91
CA LEU A 338 -4.33 -10.82 -5.43
C LEU A 338 -4.75 -12.23 -5.87
N ILE A 339 -5.68 -12.85 -5.14
CA ILE A 339 -6.13 -14.22 -5.42
C ILE A 339 -7.06 -14.24 -6.63
N TYR A 340 -8.04 -13.35 -6.64
CA TYR A 340 -9.07 -13.35 -7.69
C TYR A 340 -8.60 -12.76 -9.02
N HIS A 341 -7.48 -11.99 -9.02
CA HIS A 341 -6.93 -11.36 -10.22
C HIS A 341 -5.48 -11.76 -10.55
N HIS A 342 -4.94 -12.79 -9.86
CA HIS A 342 -3.53 -13.21 -10.04
C HIS A 342 -3.23 -13.76 -11.44
N ALA A 343 -4.15 -14.45 -12.07
CA ALA A 343 -3.93 -15.14 -13.34
C ALA A 343 -3.98 -14.23 -14.59
N GLY A 344 -3.69 -12.94 -14.48
CA GLY A 344 -3.73 -12.02 -15.62
C GLY A 344 -5.14 -11.57 -16.00
N GLY A 345 -6.09 -11.73 -15.08
CA GLY A 345 -7.40 -11.11 -15.19
C GLY A 345 -7.27 -9.60 -15.35
N GLN A 346 -8.00 -9.02 -16.31
CA GLN A 346 -8.12 -7.57 -16.47
C GLN A 346 -9.31 -7.10 -15.63
N PHE A 347 -9.16 -5.92 -14.99
CA PHE A 347 -10.28 -5.22 -14.38
C PHE A 347 -11.20 -4.61 -15.44
#